data_4439a236fae7a11612117f2f2554448e
#
_entry.id   4439a236fae7a11612117f2f2554448e
#
_cell.length_a   1.000
_cell.length_b   1.000
_cell.length_c   1.000
_cell.angle_alpha   90.00
_cell.angle_beta   90.00
_cell.angle_gamma   90.00
#
_symmetry.space_group_name_H-M   'P 1'
#
loop_
_entity.id
_entity.type
_entity.pdbx_description
1 polymer ?
#
loop_
_entity_poly.entity_id
_entity_poly.type
_entity_poly.pdbx_seq_one_letter_code
_entity_poly.pdbx_strand_id
1 'polypeptide(L)'
;MRRSKLEMYVDILKVLAHRGPLKLTHVMYKANVNCSVLKEYLEFLIKQGLVEERNVGKSRVVYAVTQRGITVLKYFRELKQVLPIVEESRNLAPVLY
;
A
#
# COMPACT_ATOMS: atom_id res chain seq x y z
N MET A 1 -10.56 9.58 -11.53
CA MET A 1 -9.16 9.47 -11.84
C MET A 1 -8.55 8.22 -11.30
N ARG A 2 -7.73 7.55 -12.07
CA ARG A 2 -7.15 6.31 -11.63
C ARG A 2 -5.92 6.52 -10.80
N ARG A 3 -5.76 5.73 -9.78
CA ARG A 3 -4.53 5.73 -9.00
C ARG A 3 -3.48 4.91 -9.74
N SER A 4 -2.24 5.30 -9.62
CA SER A 4 -1.15 4.53 -10.18
C SER A 4 -0.94 3.29 -9.33
N LYS A 5 -0.20 2.34 -9.86
CA LYS A 5 0.14 1.13 -9.12
C LYS A 5 0.88 1.49 -7.84
N LEU A 6 1.80 2.43 -7.92
CA LEU A 6 2.54 2.86 -6.74
C LEU A 6 1.61 3.45 -5.69
N GLU A 7 0.66 4.26 -6.10
CA GLU A 7 -0.29 4.85 -5.16
C GLU A 7 -1.11 3.78 -4.48
N MET A 8 -1.49 2.75 -5.20
CA MET A 8 -2.25 1.66 -4.61
C MET A 8 -1.42 0.86 -3.63
N TYR A 9 -0.16 0.59 -3.95
CA TYR A 9 0.74 -0.08 -3.02
C TYR A 9 0.86 0.73 -1.74
N VAL A 10 1.06 2.02 -1.88
CA VAL A 10 1.22 2.90 -0.71
C VAL A 10 -0.07 2.95 0.10
N ASP A 11 -1.21 3.01 -0.56
CA ASP A 11 -2.49 3.02 0.14
C ASP A 11 -2.69 1.75 0.96
N ILE A 12 -2.34 0.60 0.40
CA ILE A 12 -2.45 -0.65 1.12
C ILE A 12 -1.54 -0.65 2.34
N LEU A 13 -0.30 -0.20 2.16
CA LEU A 13 0.64 -0.15 3.27
C LEU A 13 0.15 0.81 4.36
N LYS A 14 -0.41 1.94 3.97
CA LYS A 14 -0.94 2.91 4.94
C LYS A 14 -2.09 2.31 5.75
N VAL A 15 -2.99 1.63 5.08
CA VAL A 15 -4.12 1.02 5.75
C VAL A 15 -3.62 0.03 6.79
N LEU A 16 -2.68 -0.83 6.42
CA LEU A 16 -2.17 -1.82 7.33
C LEU A 16 -1.36 -1.20 8.48
N ALA A 17 -0.65 -0.11 8.19
CA ALA A 17 0.11 0.56 9.23
C ALA A 17 -0.80 1.23 10.26
N HIS A 18 -1.91 1.80 9.81
CA HIS A 18 -2.81 2.50 10.70
C HIS A 18 -3.75 1.58 11.45
N ARG A 19 -4.22 0.52 10.79
CA ARG A 19 -5.24 -0.33 11.39
C ARG A 19 -4.68 -1.59 12.03
N GLY A 20 -3.44 -1.92 11.73
CA GLY A 20 -2.85 -3.16 12.19
C GLY A 20 -3.26 -4.30 11.27
N PRO A 21 -3.06 -5.54 11.69
CA PRO A 21 -3.39 -6.68 10.83
C PRO A 21 -4.86 -6.71 10.49
N LEU A 22 -5.15 -6.94 9.20
CA LEU A 22 -6.53 -6.95 8.70
C LEU A 22 -6.75 -8.11 7.76
N LYS A 23 -8.01 -8.55 7.69
CA LYS A 23 -8.42 -9.53 6.72
C LYS A 23 -8.48 -8.90 5.35
N LEU A 24 -8.44 -9.75 4.34
CA LEU A 24 -8.48 -9.29 2.96
C LEU A 24 -9.65 -8.34 2.67
N THR A 25 -10.83 -8.69 3.14
CA THR A 25 -12.02 -7.88 2.87
C THR A 25 -11.92 -6.50 3.51
N HIS A 26 -11.31 -6.41 4.67
CA HIS A 26 -11.14 -5.12 5.32
C HIS A 26 -10.12 -4.26 4.60
N VAL A 27 -9.05 -4.86 4.11
CA VAL A 27 -8.06 -4.12 3.33
C VAL A 27 -8.72 -3.62 2.05
N MET A 28 -9.53 -4.47 1.43
CA MET A 28 -10.22 -4.13 0.20
C MET A 28 -11.08 -2.88 0.39
N TYR A 29 -11.85 -2.87 1.46
CA TYR A 29 -12.71 -1.74 1.77
C TYR A 29 -11.92 -0.47 2.09
N LYS A 30 -10.93 -0.60 2.96
CA LYS A 30 -10.21 0.58 3.43
C LYS A 30 -9.30 1.17 2.36
N ALA A 31 -8.69 0.33 1.54
CA ALA A 31 -7.83 0.82 0.48
C ALA A 31 -8.59 1.11 -0.80
N ASN A 32 -9.85 0.72 -0.85
CA ASN A 32 -10.71 0.93 -2.01
C ASN A 32 -10.09 0.31 -3.26
N VAL A 33 -9.80 -0.97 -3.20
CA VAL A 33 -9.20 -1.73 -4.28
C VAL A 33 -10.02 -2.97 -4.48
N ASN A 34 -10.30 -3.35 -5.71
CA ASN A 34 -11.11 -4.53 -5.93
C ASN A 34 -10.32 -5.79 -5.57
N CYS A 35 -11.05 -6.86 -5.31
CA CYS A 35 -10.49 -8.06 -4.70
C CYS A 35 -9.38 -8.71 -5.53
N SER A 36 -9.59 -8.88 -6.81
CA SER A 36 -8.60 -9.56 -7.63
C SER A 36 -7.31 -8.76 -7.76
N VAL A 37 -7.45 -7.45 -7.89
CA VAL A 37 -6.29 -6.57 -7.96
C VAL A 37 -5.56 -6.55 -6.62
N LEU A 38 -6.33 -6.52 -5.53
CA LEU A 38 -5.73 -6.50 -4.20
C LEU A 38 -4.91 -7.75 -3.94
N LYS A 39 -5.43 -8.92 -4.32
CA LYS A 39 -4.69 -10.16 -4.12
C LYS A 39 -3.35 -10.13 -4.85
N GLU A 40 -3.37 -9.62 -6.05
CA GLU A 40 -2.17 -9.51 -6.86
C GLU A 40 -1.17 -8.58 -6.20
N TYR A 41 -1.65 -7.44 -5.72
CA TYR A 41 -0.78 -6.45 -5.08
C TYR A 41 -0.24 -6.94 -3.75
N LEU A 42 -1.06 -7.63 -2.97
CA LEU A 42 -0.60 -8.18 -1.70
C LEU A 42 0.47 -9.23 -1.94
N GLU A 43 0.29 -10.06 -2.97
CA GLU A 43 1.27 -11.06 -3.29
C GLU A 43 2.62 -10.42 -3.61
N PHE A 44 2.59 -9.35 -4.38
CA PHE A 44 3.80 -8.61 -4.70
C PHE A 44 4.44 -8.01 -3.44
N LEU A 45 3.62 -7.38 -2.59
CA LEU A 45 4.13 -6.75 -1.38
C LEU A 45 4.70 -7.77 -0.40
N ILE A 46 4.11 -8.96 -0.34
CA ILE A 46 4.63 -10.02 0.48
C ILE A 46 5.97 -10.49 -0.06
N LYS A 47 6.07 -10.63 -1.37
CA LYS A 47 7.29 -11.07 -2.00
C LYS A 47 8.42 -10.07 -1.75
N GLN A 48 8.09 -8.80 -1.68
CA GLN A 48 9.08 -7.76 -1.41
C GLN A 48 9.39 -7.60 0.08
N GLY A 49 8.71 -8.35 0.93
CA GLY A 49 8.95 -8.29 2.36
C GLY A 49 8.35 -7.08 3.03
N LEU A 50 7.38 -6.42 2.38
CA LEU A 50 6.75 -5.22 2.94
C LEU A 50 5.48 -5.55 3.71
N VAL A 51 4.88 -6.68 3.40
CA VAL A 51 3.66 -7.15 4.05
C VAL A 51 3.88 -8.62 4.40
N GLU A 52 3.29 -9.06 5.47
CA GLU A 52 3.35 -10.49 5.82
C GLU A 52 1.93 -11.01 6.03
N GLU A 53 1.78 -12.27 5.79
CA GLU A 53 0.53 -12.97 5.94
C GLU A 53 0.60 -13.74 7.23
N ARG A 54 -0.41 -13.64 8.07
CA ARG A 54 -0.43 -14.33 9.36
C ARG A 54 -1.68 -15.17 9.49
N ASN A 55 -1.53 -16.36 10.06
CA ASN A 55 -2.66 -17.19 10.39
C ASN A 55 -3.06 -16.90 11.82
N VAL A 56 -4.31 -16.55 12.01
CA VAL A 56 -4.82 -16.31 13.35
C VAL A 56 -5.99 -17.24 13.59
N GLY A 57 -5.71 -18.38 14.12
CA GLY A 57 -6.73 -19.37 14.35
C GLY A 57 -6.99 -20.20 13.12
N LYS A 58 -8.07 -20.95 13.12
CA LYS A 58 -8.37 -21.85 12.03
C LYS A 58 -8.81 -21.08 10.81
N SER A 59 -8.17 -21.30 9.74
CA SER A 59 -8.60 -20.75 8.45
C SER A 59 -8.71 -19.24 8.40
N ARG A 60 -8.16 -18.54 9.36
CA ARG A 60 -8.19 -17.09 9.33
C ARG A 60 -6.85 -16.55 8.95
N VAL A 61 -6.85 -15.72 7.91
CA VAL A 61 -5.62 -15.11 7.43
C VAL A 61 -5.77 -13.61 7.52
N VAL A 62 -4.78 -12.95 8.07
CA VAL A 62 -4.73 -11.49 8.10
C VAL A 62 -3.41 -11.05 7.50
N TYR A 63 -3.38 -9.81 7.06
CA TYR A 63 -2.20 -9.21 6.44
C TYR A 63 -1.71 -8.11 7.35
N ALA A 64 -0.41 -8.02 7.51
CA ALA A 64 0.19 -7.02 8.38
C ALA A 64 1.38 -6.38 7.68
N VAL A 65 1.59 -5.09 7.95
CA VAL A 65 2.76 -4.42 7.40
C VAL A 65 3.97 -4.84 8.23
N THR A 66 5.10 -5.05 7.56
CA THR A 66 6.33 -5.40 8.23
C THR A 66 7.08 -4.14 8.61
N GLN A 67 8.16 -4.28 9.37
CA GLN A 67 9.02 -3.15 9.69
C GLN A 67 9.57 -2.53 8.41
N ARG A 68 9.91 -3.36 7.44
CA ARG A 68 10.40 -2.88 6.16
C ARG A 68 9.32 -2.07 5.44
N GLY A 69 8.06 -2.51 5.54
CA GLY A 69 6.95 -1.78 4.95
C GLY A 69 6.77 -0.42 5.59
N ILE A 70 6.92 -0.35 6.91
CA ILE A 70 6.83 0.91 7.62
C ILE A 70 7.94 1.85 7.19
N THR A 71 9.14 1.32 7.01
CA THR A 71 10.28 2.12 6.56
C THR A 71 10.02 2.70 5.17
N VAL A 72 9.44 1.89 4.28
CA VAL A 72 9.10 2.36 2.93
C VAL A 72 8.07 3.48 3.00
N LEU A 73 7.06 3.33 3.87
CA LEU A 73 6.07 4.38 4.04
C LEU A 73 6.69 5.68 4.53
N LYS A 74 7.62 5.57 5.43
CA LYS A 74 8.30 6.72 5.97
C LYS A 74 9.09 7.45 4.87
N TYR A 75 9.81 6.70 4.06
CA TYR A 75 10.56 7.29 2.97
C TYR A 75 9.63 7.94 1.96
N PHE A 76 8.51 7.30 1.66
CA PHE A 76 7.57 7.84 0.71
C PHE A 76 6.99 9.16 1.22
N ARG A 77 6.69 9.21 2.52
CA ARG A 77 6.17 10.43 3.12
C ARG A 77 7.20 11.55 3.06
N GLU A 78 8.45 11.23 3.35
CA GLU A 78 9.52 12.22 3.29
C GLU A 78 9.72 12.71 1.86
N LEU A 79 9.66 11.79 0.92
CA LEU A 79 9.81 12.15 -0.48
C LEU A 79 8.73 13.12 -0.91
N LYS A 80 7.49 12.89 -0.48
CA LYS A 80 6.39 13.78 -0.83
C LYS A 80 6.58 15.17 -0.23
N GLN A 81 7.21 15.27 0.92
CA GLN A 81 7.47 16.56 1.52
C GLN A 81 8.55 17.33 0.78
N VAL A 82 9.57 16.62 0.34
CA VAL A 82 10.68 17.23 -0.36
C VAL A 82 10.35 17.47 -1.83
N LEU A 83 9.62 16.54 -2.42
CA LEU A 83 9.26 16.62 -3.83
C LEU A 83 7.75 16.56 -3.97
N PRO A 84 7.07 17.62 -3.63
CA PRO A 84 5.61 17.61 -3.70
C PRO A 84 5.09 17.30 -5.07
N ILE A 85 5.94 17.44 -6.06
CA ILE A 85 5.58 17.15 -7.42
C ILE A 85 5.12 15.73 -7.61
N VAL A 86 5.41 14.87 -6.67
CA VAL A 86 4.98 13.48 -6.78
C VAL A 86 3.47 13.40 -6.98
N GLU A 87 2.73 14.23 -6.28
CA GLU A 87 1.30 14.26 -6.48
C GLU A 87 0.89 15.14 -7.61
N GLU A 88 1.60 16.22 -7.79
CA GLU A 88 1.25 17.17 -8.82
C GLU A 88 1.66 16.71 -10.18
N SER A 89 2.55 15.78 -10.27
CA SER A 89 3.03 15.32 -11.57
C SER A 89 1.89 14.80 -12.43
N ARG A 90 0.83 14.37 -11.82
CA ARG A 90 -0.32 13.92 -12.58
C ARG A 90 -0.97 15.06 -13.34
N ASN A 91 -0.84 16.27 -12.80
CA ASN A 91 -1.43 17.42 -13.43
C ASN A 91 -0.42 18.20 -14.23
N LEU A 92 0.83 18.12 -13.85
CA LEU A 92 1.85 18.91 -14.47
C LEU A 92 2.89 18.12 -15.19
N ALA A 93 2.57 16.94 -15.52
CA ALA A 93 3.51 16.08 -16.15
C ALA A 93 4.30 16.71 -17.23
N PRO A 94 3.72 17.44 -18.08
CA PRO A 94 4.46 17.99 -19.19
C PRO A 94 5.54 18.91 -18.76
N VAL A 95 5.48 19.33 -17.60
CA VAL A 95 6.38 20.29 -17.22
C VAL A 95 7.70 19.85 -16.98
N LEU A 96 7.95 18.80 -16.70
CA LEU A 96 9.16 18.52 -16.32
C LEU A 96 10.18 18.65 -17.00
N TYR A 97 10.35 18.89 -17.47
CA TYR A 97 11.48 19.13 -18.13
C TYR A 97 12.00 18.34 -18.46
#